data_07e8b532c4ffa8879edec541537b458c
#
_entry.id   07e8b532c4ffa8879edec541537b458c
#
_cell.length_a   1.000
_cell.length_b   1.000
_cell.length_c   1.000
_cell.angle_alpha   90.00
_cell.angle_beta   90.00
_cell.angle_gamma   90.00
#
_symmetry.space_group_name_H-M   'P 1'
#
loop_
_entity.id
_entity.type
_entity.pdbx_description
1 polymer ?
#
loop_
_entity_poly.entity_id
_entity_poly.type
_entity_poly.pdbx_seq_one_letter_code
_entity_poly.pdbx_strand_id
1 'polypeptide(L)'
;MSTTPLPPYRRYRTLIASLLTLSLVCASAQAGQIHALVIGIDAYRAQGGELSDLQGAVNDARDIAAALEEIGAAQVQVLLDEDAHRDAIFTHWQRLKANAQPGDTLLLTYAGHGAQEPERTPGSESDDMDEVTVLGGFRTSAPHNYQRIVDYEWRDLVTQAQDYNVILVFDACHSGTMNRSLGRGRSRFGLYGAIEHDQLPLPPPITDTRPAVLAHEVYIGATRDDMVVHEILIDGQHRGALSYTFARALRGAADTNGDGVVSRGELSRFIDTYVRQLAEHTQYPSVLFVGSPEAPLLPVQQSCPTHAQSSVRPQIPVAIDALPLAEQASLLARLSHIQAAAAAQAELIWNPQQGAVHSQHGDQVASLPSDPQTAIPALQNVIDKWRTLPALYTLTECRQALQLSLLEGSGLHRAGHEVNLVIAPRTEPYLTLINLPSIGLTQWLYPRTEYGDVAYTAPQQPFTLNFVVTPPFGGDHLIALASRHPPQALHQALAQLEGRASAPQVFAELQRLLRSEPGQHELGILSFYTAP
;
A
#
# COMPACT_ATOMS: atom_id res chain seq x y z
N MET A 1 -7.44 -86.97 59.61
CA MET A 1 -6.08 -86.65 59.97
C MET A 1 -5.40 -86.22 58.69
N SER A 2 -5.50 -84.97 58.35
CA SER A 2 -4.86 -84.45 57.13
C SER A 2 -4.40 -83.04 57.44
N THR A 3 -3.12 -82.87 57.51
CA THR A 3 -2.42 -81.60 57.71
C THR A 3 -2.13 -80.97 56.36
N THR A 4 -2.74 -79.82 56.07
CA THR A 4 -2.45 -79.03 54.90
C THR A 4 -1.39 -78.00 55.25
N PRO A 5 -0.30 -77.82 54.48
CA PRO A 5 0.68 -76.77 54.70
C PRO A 5 0.29 -75.50 53.98
N LEU A 6 0.56 -74.33 54.62
CA LEU A 6 0.42 -72.98 54.12
C LEU A 6 1.46 -72.67 53.02
N PRO A 7 1.12 -71.85 52.00
CA PRO A 7 2.05 -71.46 50.93
C PRO A 7 2.97 -70.31 51.34
N PRO A 8 4.16 -70.21 50.72
CA PRO A 8 5.19 -69.28 51.13
C PRO A 8 4.90 -67.83 50.62
N TYR A 9 5.27 -66.87 51.44
CA TYR A 9 5.28 -65.44 51.20
C TYR A 9 6.07 -65.08 49.93
N ARG A 10 5.41 -64.50 48.94
CA ARG A 10 6.02 -63.86 47.79
C ARG A 10 6.44 -62.42 48.17
N ARG A 11 7.74 -62.13 48.18
CA ARG A 11 8.32 -60.81 48.34
C ARG A 11 8.06 -59.99 47.05
N TYR A 12 7.24 -58.98 47.15
CA TYR A 12 7.11 -57.98 46.07
C TYR A 12 8.36 -57.08 46.04
N ARG A 13 9.16 -57.23 44.99
CA ARG A 13 10.19 -56.27 44.64
C ARG A 13 9.47 -55.08 44.01
N THR A 14 9.50 -53.95 44.70
CA THR A 14 9.06 -52.65 44.19
C THR A 14 10.01 -52.22 43.07
N LEU A 15 9.55 -52.28 41.80
CA LEU A 15 10.19 -51.64 40.64
C LEU A 15 9.79 -50.19 40.69
N ILE A 16 10.73 -49.34 41.08
CA ILE A 16 10.62 -47.88 40.88
C ILE A 16 10.89 -47.65 39.39
N ALA A 17 9.84 -47.50 38.62
CA ALA A 17 9.93 -47.01 37.26
C ALA A 17 10.16 -45.48 37.29
N SER A 18 11.39 -45.07 37.06
CA SER A 18 11.72 -43.67 36.82
C SER A 18 11.09 -43.26 35.50
N LEU A 19 9.96 -42.55 35.54
CA LEU A 19 9.44 -41.80 34.39
C LEU A 19 10.41 -40.63 34.11
N LEU A 20 11.30 -40.81 33.16
CA LEU A 20 11.91 -39.70 32.45
C LEU A 20 10.82 -39.02 31.62
N THR A 21 10.25 -37.95 32.12
CA THR A 21 9.49 -37.00 31.29
C THR A 21 10.46 -36.33 30.37
N LEU A 22 10.54 -36.83 29.15
CA LEU A 22 11.18 -36.13 28.02
C LEU A 22 10.29 -34.92 27.68
N SER A 23 10.59 -33.78 28.29
CA SER A 23 10.01 -32.50 27.85
C SER A 23 10.51 -32.26 26.44
N LEU A 24 9.69 -32.57 25.42
CA LEU A 24 9.86 -32.00 24.08
C LEU A 24 9.69 -30.49 24.26
N VAL A 25 10.80 -29.81 24.40
CA VAL A 25 10.85 -28.38 24.10
C VAL A 25 10.61 -28.30 22.59
N CYS A 26 9.35 -28.12 22.20
CA CYS A 26 9.08 -27.52 20.89
C CYS A 26 9.83 -26.19 20.89
N ALA A 27 11.01 -26.16 20.30
CA ALA A 27 11.60 -24.93 19.86
C ALA A 27 10.62 -24.37 18.80
N SER A 28 9.64 -23.61 19.25
CA SER A 28 8.98 -22.66 18.36
C SER A 28 10.14 -21.90 17.73
N ALA A 29 10.30 -22.01 16.42
CA ALA A 29 11.20 -21.15 15.68
C ALA A 29 10.77 -19.72 16.05
N GLN A 30 11.50 -19.11 16.96
CA GLN A 30 11.25 -17.74 17.38
C GLN A 30 11.55 -16.92 16.13
N ALA A 31 10.53 -16.25 15.59
CA ALA A 31 10.77 -15.33 14.49
C ALA A 31 11.89 -14.39 14.93
N GLY A 32 12.90 -14.20 14.07
CA GLY A 32 14.03 -13.34 14.39
C GLY A 32 13.55 -11.95 14.79
N GLN A 33 14.31 -11.28 15.63
CA GLN A 33 14.00 -9.90 16.03
C GLN A 33 14.18 -8.94 14.87
N ILE A 34 13.44 -7.82 14.88
CA ILE A 34 13.55 -6.78 13.86
C ILE A 34 14.46 -5.66 14.38
N HIS A 35 15.48 -5.31 13.59
CA HIS A 35 16.35 -4.16 13.79
C HIS A 35 16.19 -3.23 12.60
N ALA A 36 15.73 -2.01 12.83
CA ALA A 36 15.32 -1.10 11.77
C ALA A 36 16.12 0.20 11.72
N LEU A 37 16.45 0.63 10.50
CA LEU A 37 16.93 1.97 10.15
C LEU A 37 15.87 2.64 9.29
N VAL A 38 15.27 3.72 9.81
CA VAL A 38 14.16 4.43 9.17
C VAL A 38 14.62 5.83 8.81
N ILE A 39 14.56 6.18 7.54
CA ILE A 39 15.10 7.42 6.97
C ILE A 39 13.99 8.22 6.32
N GLY A 40 13.86 9.51 6.67
CA GLY A 40 12.90 10.43 6.04
C GLY A 40 13.49 11.81 5.84
N ILE A 41 13.48 12.33 4.62
CA ILE A 41 14.11 13.61 4.28
C ILE A 41 13.11 14.50 3.54
N ASP A 42 12.68 15.58 4.18
CA ASP A 42 11.89 16.67 3.60
C ASP A 42 12.77 17.88 3.25
N ALA A 43 13.77 18.19 4.10
CA ALA A 43 14.54 19.41 4.02
C ALA A 43 15.79 19.25 3.14
N TYR A 44 15.66 19.47 1.84
CA TYR A 44 16.77 19.49 0.87
C TYR A 44 17.33 20.90 0.69
N ARG A 45 16.51 21.84 0.21
CA ARG A 45 16.90 23.23 -0.01
C ARG A 45 17.11 23.99 1.30
N ALA A 46 16.31 23.67 2.32
CA ALA A 46 16.45 24.25 3.64
C ALA A 46 17.81 23.91 4.27
N GLN A 47 18.44 22.79 3.91
CA GLN A 47 19.82 22.43 4.29
C GLN A 47 20.88 22.96 3.30
N GLY A 48 20.48 23.83 2.37
CA GLY A 48 21.38 24.42 1.38
C GLY A 48 21.62 23.55 0.14
N GLY A 49 20.85 22.48 -0.04
CA GLY A 49 20.88 21.63 -1.24
C GLY A 49 20.23 22.27 -2.49
N GLU A 50 20.36 21.57 -3.61
CA GLU A 50 19.85 22.04 -4.92
C GLU A 50 18.41 21.55 -5.19
N LEU A 51 17.98 20.45 -4.57
CA LEU A 51 16.64 19.88 -4.78
C LEU A 51 15.56 20.62 -4.00
N SER A 52 14.32 20.51 -4.45
CA SER A 52 13.17 21.09 -3.74
C SER A 52 12.86 20.33 -2.46
N ASP A 53 12.39 21.04 -1.43
CA ASP A 53 11.91 20.41 -0.21
C ASP A 53 10.65 19.59 -0.48
N LEU A 54 10.53 18.45 0.25
CA LEU A 54 9.34 17.61 0.34
C LEU A 54 8.49 18.01 1.57
N GLN A 55 7.43 17.25 1.85
CA GLN A 55 6.51 17.52 2.97
C GLN A 55 6.01 16.24 3.65
N GLY A 56 6.24 15.08 3.05
CA GLY A 56 5.69 13.80 3.48
C GLY A 56 6.70 12.79 3.96
N ALA A 57 7.96 12.91 3.55
CA ALA A 57 8.96 11.89 3.84
C ALA A 57 9.28 11.75 5.33
N VAL A 58 9.29 12.85 6.07
CA VAL A 58 9.44 12.84 7.53
C VAL A 58 8.21 12.22 8.22
N ASN A 59 6.99 12.49 7.71
CA ASN A 59 5.78 11.85 8.22
C ASN A 59 5.81 10.33 7.99
N ASP A 60 6.25 9.91 6.82
CA ASP A 60 6.41 8.49 6.45
C ASP A 60 7.36 7.76 7.40
N ALA A 61 8.53 8.34 7.63
CA ALA A 61 9.50 7.75 8.54
C ALA A 61 8.96 7.63 9.98
N ARG A 62 8.25 8.63 10.46
CA ARG A 62 7.63 8.60 11.80
C ARG A 62 6.54 7.53 11.91
N ASP A 63 5.71 7.37 10.89
CA ASP A 63 4.65 6.35 10.88
C ASP A 63 5.22 4.93 10.87
N ILE A 64 6.25 4.68 10.06
CA ILE A 64 6.93 3.39 10.00
C ILE A 64 7.62 3.10 11.34
N ALA A 65 8.31 4.08 11.92
CA ALA A 65 8.95 3.91 13.22
C ALA A 65 7.93 3.58 14.32
N ALA A 66 6.83 4.31 14.38
CA ALA A 66 5.76 4.02 15.34
C ALA A 66 5.18 2.61 15.14
N ALA A 67 4.94 2.18 13.89
CA ALA A 67 4.47 0.83 13.60
C ALA A 67 5.47 -0.25 14.05
N LEU A 68 6.77 -0.03 13.84
CA LEU A 68 7.84 -0.94 14.29
C LEU A 68 7.91 -1.04 15.82
N GLU A 69 7.75 0.08 16.52
CA GLU A 69 7.69 0.10 17.99
C GLU A 69 6.43 -0.63 18.50
N GLU A 70 5.28 -0.42 17.88
CA GLU A 70 4.01 -1.09 18.22
C GLU A 70 4.10 -2.61 18.10
N ILE A 71 4.82 -3.14 17.10
CA ILE A 71 5.02 -4.59 16.92
C ILE A 71 6.18 -5.15 17.74
N GLY A 72 6.87 -4.30 18.51
CA GLY A 72 7.95 -4.73 19.40
C GLY A 72 9.28 -5.00 18.72
N ALA A 73 9.64 -4.23 17.68
CA ALA A 73 10.98 -4.29 17.08
C ALA A 73 12.06 -4.09 18.14
N ALA A 74 13.14 -4.88 18.09
CA ALA A 74 14.20 -4.86 19.09
C ALA A 74 14.99 -3.55 19.09
N GLN A 75 15.13 -2.95 17.91
CA GLN A 75 15.78 -1.66 17.73
C GLN A 75 15.16 -0.89 16.57
N VAL A 76 14.83 0.38 16.79
CA VAL A 76 14.40 1.31 15.74
C VAL A 76 15.29 2.55 15.81
N GLN A 77 16.07 2.77 14.77
CA GLN A 77 16.87 3.97 14.58
C GLN A 77 16.22 4.85 13.53
N VAL A 78 15.88 6.06 13.89
CA VAL A 78 15.28 7.04 12.98
C VAL A 78 16.29 8.13 12.65
N LEU A 79 16.44 8.43 11.36
CA LEU A 79 17.24 9.54 10.86
C LEU A 79 16.34 10.44 10.02
N LEU A 80 16.20 11.70 10.43
CA LEU A 80 15.35 12.68 9.77
C LEU A 80 16.18 13.87 9.30
N ASP A 81 15.88 14.37 8.13
CA ASP A 81 16.44 15.61 7.59
C ASP A 81 17.97 15.72 7.78
N GLU A 82 18.43 16.63 8.63
CA GLU A 82 19.85 16.90 8.87
C GLU A 82 20.62 15.72 9.47
N ASP A 83 19.94 14.84 10.21
CA ASP A 83 20.55 13.64 10.77
C ASP A 83 20.73 12.53 9.71
N ALA A 84 20.00 12.60 8.60
CA ALA A 84 20.01 11.61 7.51
C ALA A 84 21.13 11.89 6.49
N HIS A 85 22.35 12.07 6.96
CA HIS A 85 23.52 12.22 6.10
C HIS A 85 24.23 10.88 5.88
N ARG A 86 25.02 10.78 4.81
CA ARG A 86 25.65 9.55 4.34
C ARG A 86 26.38 8.78 5.46
N ASP A 87 27.29 9.43 6.17
CA ASP A 87 28.11 8.77 7.19
C ASP A 87 27.27 8.25 8.36
N ALA A 88 26.18 8.94 8.73
CA ALA A 88 25.26 8.48 9.74
C ALA A 88 24.54 7.21 9.30
N ILE A 89 24.05 7.17 8.06
CA ILE A 89 23.33 6.02 7.51
C ILE A 89 24.21 4.76 7.56
N PHE A 90 25.43 4.82 7.01
CA PHE A 90 26.36 3.69 7.04
C PHE A 90 26.76 3.29 8.46
N THR A 91 27.01 4.27 9.34
CA THR A 91 27.37 4.01 10.75
C THR A 91 26.23 3.30 11.49
N HIS A 92 24.99 3.77 11.33
CA HIS A 92 23.85 3.16 12.00
C HIS A 92 23.51 1.78 11.43
N TRP A 93 23.62 1.56 10.14
CA TRP A 93 23.48 0.24 9.54
C TRP A 93 24.46 -0.78 10.14
N GLN A 94 25.74 -0.40 10.27
CA GLN A 94 26.74 -1.27 10.88
C GLN A 94 26.46 -1.56 12.35
N ARG A 95 25.92 -0.59 13.09
CA ARG A 95 25.49 -0.78 14.48
C ARG A 95 24.32 -1.74 14.60
N LEU A 96 23.31 -1.61 13.74
CA LEU A 96 22.17 -2.54 13.70
C LEU A 96 22.65 -3.96 13.46
N LYS A 97 23.50 -4.15 12.45
CA LYS A 97 24.09 -5.45 12.11
C LYS A 97 24.92 -6.03 13.27
N ALA A 98 25.66 -5.21 14.00
CA ALA A 98 26.46 -5.65 15.15
C ALA A 98 25.60 -6.06 16.37
N ASN A 99 24.40 -5.52 16.50
CA ASN A 99 23.47 -5.82 17.60
C ASN A 99 22.56 -7.02 17.28
N ALA A 100 22.34 -7.33 16.00
CA ALA A 100 21.48 -8.41 15.54
C ALA A 100 22.15 -9.79 15.67
N GLN A 101 21.35 -10.83 15.77
CA GLN A 101 21.79 -12.23 15.76
C GLN A 101 21.49 -12.87 14.38
N PRO A 102 22.24 -13.89 13.96
CA PRO A 102 21.91 -14.63 12.75
C PRO A 102 20.45 -15.09 12.73
N GLY A 103 19.75 -14.84 11.63
CA GLY A 103 18.32 -15.10 11.47
C GLY A 103 17.39 -13.95 11.86
N ASP A 104 17.90 -12.89 12.49
CA ASP A 104 17.15 -11.66 12.71
C ASP A 104 16.86 -10.93 11.37
N THR A 105 15.93 -9.97 11.42
CA THR A 105 15.57 -9.12 10.27
C THR A 105 16.22 -7.74 10.41
N LEU A 106 17.01 -7.36 9.42
CA LEU A 106 17.50 -6.01 9.22
C LEU A 106 16.57 -5.29 8.24
N LEU A 107 15.88 -4.25 8.71
CA LEU A 107 14.96 -3.47 7.91
C LEU A 107 15.52 -2.07 7.68
N LEU A 108 15.57 -1.64 6.42
CA LEU A 108 15.93 -0.28 6.05
C LEU A 108 14.78 0.33 5.25
N THR A 109 14.33 1.51 5.65
CA THR A 109 13.37 2.28 4.88
C THR A 109 13.93 3.65 4.55
N TYR A 110 13.66 4.12 3.35
CA TYR A 110 14.01 5.43 2.88
C TYR A 110 12.80 6.09 2.23
N ALA A 111 12.46 7.29 2.68
CA ALA A 111 11.51 8.18 2.06
C ALA A 111 12.19 9.51 1.74
N GLY A 112 12.18 9.93 0.47
CA GLY A 112 12.90 11.11 0.02
C GLY A 112 13.07 11.19 -1.49
N HIS A 113 13.99 12.05 -1.97
CA HIS A 113 14.32 12.11 -3.38
C HIS A 113 15.18 10.94 -3.84
N GLY A 114 14.79 10.34 -4.97
CA GLY A 114 15.66 9.51 -5.79
C GLY A 114 16.02 10.23 -7.08
N ALA A 115 17.05 9.77 -7.76
CA ALA A 115 17.54 10.32 -9.02
C ALA A 115 18.22 9.22 -9.85
N GLN A 116 18.66 9.58 -11.06
CA GLN A 116 19.52 8.75 -11.90
C GLN A 116 20.77 9.53 -12.31
N GLU A 117 21.88 8.83 -12.39
CA GLU A 117 23.15 9.32 -12.93
C GLU A 117 23.60 8.41 -14.06
N PRO A 118 24.43 8.88 -15.04
CA PRO A 118 25.05 7.99 -15.98
C PRO A 118 25.81 6.86 -15.27
N GLU A 119 25.63 5.62 -15.73
CA GLU A 119 26.27 4.46 -15.11
C GLU A 119 27.78 4.67 -14.94
N ARG A 120 28.28 4.30 -13.78
CA ARG A 120 29.71 4.47 -13.44
C ARG A 120 30.57 3.31 -13.96
N THR A 121 29.95 2.19 -14.25
CA THR A 121 30.58 1.04 -14.87
C THR A 121 29.86 0.70 -16.18
N PRO A 122 30.43 0.99 -17.34
CA PRO A 122 29.78 0.75 -18.62
C PRO A 122 29.23 -0.67 -18.78
N GLY A 123 27.92 -0.80 -19.04
CA GLY A 123 27.19 -2.06 -19.21
C GLY A 123 26.78 -2.71 -17.89
N SER A 124 26.76 -1.98 -16.77
CA SER A 124 26.18 -2.45 -15.51
C SER A 124 24.66 -2.44 -15.53
N GLU A 125 24.07 -1.45 -16.21
CA GLU A 125 22.64 -1.26 -16.26
C GLU A 125 22.09 -1.38 -17.69
N SER A 126 20.82 -1.74 -17.81
CA SER A 126 20.18 -1.95 -19.13
C SER A 126 19.82 -0.64 -19.84
N ASP A 127 19.76 0.45 -19.12
CA ASP A 127 19.42 1.80 -19.59
C ASP A 127 20.60 2.79 -19.50
N ASP A 128 21.79 2.29 -19.19
CA ASP A 128 23.04 3.04 -19.02
C ASP A 128 22.97 4.07 -17.84
N MET A 129 22.12 3.82 -16.81
CA MET A 129 21.92 4.73 -15.68
C MET A 129 22.00 3.98 -14.34
N ASP A 130 22.70 4.56 -13.36
CA ASP A 130 22.70 4.11 -11.96
C ASP A 130 21.58 4.83 -11.18
N GLU A 131 20.84 4.12 -10.33
CA GLU A 131 19.86 4.69 -9.41
C GLU A 131 20.53 5.31 -8.19
N VAL A 132 20.04 6.50 -7.81
CA VAL A 132 20.63 7.29 -6.75
C VAL A 132 19.61 7.67 -5.68
N THR A 133 19.94 7.41 -4.43
CA THR A 133 19.27 7.95 -3.25
C THR A 133 19.91 9.28 -2.86
N VAL A 134 19.15 10.38 -2.90
CA VAL A 134 19.70 11.73 -2.64
C VAL A 134 19.42 12.15 -1.20
N LEU A 135 20.47 12.64 -0.51
CA LEU A 135 20.39 13.02 0.90
C LEU A 135 20.29 14.54 1.09
N GLY A 136 19.96 14.95 2.31
CA GLY A 136 19.86 16.37 2.66
C GLY A 136 21.16 17.14 2.42
N GLY A 137 21.04 18.39 1.96
CA GLY A 137 22.20 19.23 1.67
C GLY A 137 22.98 18.87 0.41
N PHE A 138 22.52 17.90 -0.41
CA PHE A 138 23.18 17.52 -1.66
C PHE A 138 23.31 18.68 -2.65
N ARG A 139 24.49 18.79 -3.25
CA ARG A 139 24.81 19.68 -4.39
C ARG A 139 25.68 18.94 -5.38
N THR A 140 25.63 19.35 -6.64
CA THR A 140 26.52 18.78 -7.68
C THR A 140 27.99 19.06 -7.45
N SER A 141 28.34 20.06 -6.64
CA SER A 141 29.70 20.46 -6.33
C SER A 141 30.25 19.86 -5.03
N ALA A 142 31.54 19.57 -5.01
CA ALA A 142 32.23 19.08 -3.82
C ALA A 142 32.25 20.13 -2.67
N PRO A 143 32.19 19.71 -1.39
CA PRO A 143 32.13 18.34 -0.88
C PRO A 143 30.71 17.77 -0.80
N HIS A 144 29.70 18.56 -1.14
CA HIS A 144 28.29 18.22 -0.92
C HIS A 144 27.75 17.18 -1.91
N ASN A 145 28.43 16.94 -3.02
CA ASN A 145 28.12 15.89 -3.99
C ASN A 145 28.27 14.46 -3.39
N TYR A 146 28.92 14.35 -2.24
CA TYR A 146 29.02 13.12 -1.45
C TYR A 146 27.69 12.73 -0.75
N GLN A 147 26.75 13.66 -0.60
CA GLN A 147 25.46 13.41 0.06
C GLN A 147 24.46 12.70 -0.86
N ARG A 148 24.88 11.54 -1.36
CA ARG A 148 24.06 10.60 -2.14
C ARG A 148 24.57 9.18 -1.99
N ILE A 149 23.72 8.20 -2.23
CA ILE A 149 24.07 6.76 -2.18
C ILE A 149 23.58 6.13 -3.48
N VAL A 150 24.47 5.46 -4.19
CA VAL A 150 24.18 4.77 -5.45
C VAL A 150 23.73 3.34 -5.16
N ASP A 151 22.92 2.75 -6.02
CA ASP A 151 22.30 1.43 -5.85
C ASP A 151 23.28 0.31 -5.53
N TYR A 152 24.46 0.28 -6.19
CA TYR A 152 25.50 -0.74 -5.91
C TYR A 152 26.05 -0.64 -4.47
N GLU A 153 25.98 0.52 -3.82
CA GLU A 153 26.39 0.66 -2.42
C GLU A 153 25.35 0.06 -1.46
N TRP A 154 24.05 0.23 -1.77
CA TRP A 154 22.97 -0.48 -1.08
C TRP A 154 23.11 -1.98 -1.25
N ARG A 155 23.42 -2.43 -2.46
CA ARG A 155 23.69 -3.84 -2.79
C ARG A 155 24.85 -4.40 -1.96
N ASP A 156 25.91 -3.64 -1.78
CA ASP A 156 27.05 -4.04 -0.95
C ASP A 156 26.65 -4.24 0.52
N LEU A 157 25.82 -3.36 1.08
CA LEU A 157 25.30 -3.52 2.45
C LEU A 157 24.50 -4.81 2.60
N VAL A 158 23.62 -5.13 1.64
CA VAL A 158 22.84 -6.36 1.63
C VAL A 158 23.75 -7.59 1.47
N THR A 159 24.71 -7.54 0.56
CA THR A 159 25.66 -8.64 0.34
C THR A 159 26.47 -8.98 1.59
N GLN A 160 26.79 -7.99 2.42
CA GLN A 160 27.49 -8.19 3.69
C GLN A 160 26.57 -8.64 4.83
N ALA A 161 25.28 -8.84 4.60
CA ALA A 161 24.27 -9.17 5.60
C ALA A 161 23.66 -10.58 5.38
N GLN A 162 24.42 -11.54 4.84
CA GLN A 162 23.92 -12.88 4.44
C GLN A 162 23.34 -13.71 5.59
N ASP A 163 23.76 -13.45 6.84
CA ASP A 163 23.29 -14.17 8.02
C ASP A 163 21.92 -13.68 8.52
N TYR A 164 21.37 -12.62 7.91
CA TYR A 164 20.15 -11.95 8.31
C TYR A 164 19.10 -12.00 7.20
N ASN A 165 17.83 -11.81 7.56
CA ASN A 165 16.80 -11.43 6.58
C ASN A 165 16.90 -9.92 6.36
N VAL A 166 16.95 -9.47 5.12
CA VAL A 166 17.06 -8.04 4.80
C VAL A 166 15.78 -7.58 4.10
N ILE A 167 15.18 -6.50 4.59
CA ILE A 167 14.04 -5.86 3.94
C ILE A 167 14.45 -4.43 3.61
N LEU A 168 14.38 -4.07 2.35
CA LEU A 168 14.63 -2.72 1.85
C LEU A 168 13.32 -2.12 1.33
N VAL A 169 13.00 -0.90 1.77
CA VAL A 169 11.80 -0.16 1.33
C VAL A 169 12.22 1.23 0.85
N PHE A 170 12.08 1.50 -0.44
CA PHE A 170 12.42 2.79 -1.05
C PHE A 170 11.17 3.50 -1.57
N ASP A 171 10.74 4.53 -0.85
CA ASP A 171 9.66 5.42 -1.27
C ASP A 171 10.25 6.67 -1.93
N ALA A 172 10.81 6.46 -3.10
CA ALA A 172 11.49 7.43 -3.92
C ALA A 172 11.33 7.09 -5.41
N CYS A 173 11.53 8.08 -6.29
CA CYS A 173 11.61 7.86 -7.74
C CYS A 173 13.06 7.57 -8.12
N HIS A 174 13.28 6.51 -8.88
CA HIS A 174 14.60 6.23 -9.44
C HIS A 174 14.69 6.55 -10.94
N SER A 175 13.58 6.76 -11.64
CA SER A 175 13.59 7.02 -13.09
C SER A 175 13.05 8.40 -13.47
N GLY A 176 13.76 9.03 -14.37
CA GLY A 176 13.44 10.33 -14.92
C GLY A 176 12.99 10.32 -16.37
N THR A 177 12.26 9.31 -16.83
CA THR A 177 11.64 9.42 -18.15
C THR A 177 10.72 10.62 -18.17
N MET A 178 11.03 11.57 -19.06
CA MET A 178 10.42 12.90 -19.17
C MET A 178 8.95 12.85 -19.62
N ASN A 179 8.16 11.93 -19.16
CA ASN A 179 6.72 12.06 -19.25
C ASN A 179 6.27 12.89 -18.04
N ARG A 180 6.38 14.22 -18.23
CA ARG A 180 5.84 15.20 -17.30
C ARG A 180 4.36 14.90 -17.13
N SER A 181 4.03 14.05 -16.16
CA SER A 181 2.68 13.99 -15.65
C SER A 181 2.37 15.40 -15.14
N LEU A 182 1.30 15.99 -15.64
CA LEU A 182 0.82 17.31 -15.23
C LEU A 182 0.26 17.30 -13.80
N GLY A 183 0.68 16.32 -12.98
CA GLY A 183 0.32 16.18 -11.58
C GLY A 183 0.74 17.39 -10.78
N ARG A 184 -0.17 17.92 -9.96
CA ARG A 184 0.06 19.10 -9.11
C ARG A 184 0.79 18.76 -7.80
N GLY A 185 1.10 17.47 -7.54
CA GLY A 185 1.82 16.99 -6.35
C GLY A 185 3.34 17.24 -6.42
N ARG A 186 4.00 17.26 -5.27
CA ARG A 186 5.47 17.27 -5.20
C ARG A 186 6.00 15.91 -5.59
N SER A 187 6.92 15.90 -6.54
CA SER A 187 7.58 14.69 -7.03
C SER A 187 8.78 14.34 -6.14
N ARG A 188 8.96 13.06 -5.87
CA ARG A 188 10.15 12.51 -5.21
C ARG A 188 11.30 12.23 -6.19
N PHE A 189 11.27 12.84 -7.37
CA PHE A 189 12.35 12.76 -8.34
C PHE A 189 13.25 13.99 -8.26
N GLY A 190 14.53 13.77 -8.05
CA GLY A 190 15.57 14.79 -8.05
C GLY A 190 16.25 14.90 -9.41
N LEU A 191 16.07 16.04 -10.09
CA LEU A 191 16.82 16.33 -11.31
C LEU A 191 17.94 17.32 -11.01
N TYR A 192 19.18 16.96 -11.34
CA TYR A 192 20.34 17.79 -11.19
C TYR A 192 21.34 17.63 -12.37
N GLY A 193 22.32 18.52 -12.44
CA GLY A 193 23.34 18.51 -13.50
C GLY A 193 24.47 17.51 -13.24
N ALA A 194 25.50 17.59 -14.08
CA ALA A 194 26.69 16.72 -13.92
C ALA A 194 27.40 16.97 -12.60
N ILE A 195 27.83 15.87 -11.98
CA ILE A 195 28.58 15.90 -10.72
C ILE A 195 30.00 16.40 -10.95
N GLU A 196 30.41 17.40 -10.18
CA GLU A 196 31.76 17.96 -10.23
C GLU A 196 32.67 17.23 -9.26
N HIS A 197 33.84 16.76 -9.75
CA HIS A 197 34.87 16.12 -8.92
C HIS A 197 34.32 14.99 -8.02
N ASP A 198 33.64 14.04 -8.64
CA ASP A 198 33.01 12.92 -7.93
C ASP A 198 34.03 12.12 -7.12
N GLN A 199 33.74 11.97 -5.79
CA GLN A 199 34.59 11.28 -4.83
C GLN A 199 34.00 9.96 -4.34
N LEU A 200 32.83 9.54 -4.86
CA LEU A 200 32.26 8.26 -4.45
C LEU A 200 33.18 7.09 -4.89
N PRO A 201 33.23 6.01 -4.10
CA PRO A 201 33.96 4.82 -4.50
C PRO A 201 33.46 4.28 -5.84
N LEU A 202 34.36 3.74 -6.63
CA LEU A 202 33.97 3.06 -7.87
C LEU A 202 33.18 1.79 -7.54
N PRO A 203 32.17 1.45 -8.34
CA PRO A 203 31.44 0.21 -8.17
C PRO A 203 32.36 -0.99 -8.32
N PRO A 204 32.04 -2.12 -7.66
CA PRO A 204 32.78 -3.36 -7.87
C PRO A 204 32.66 -3.82 -9.33
N PRO A 205 33.68 -4.55 -9.88
CA PRO A 205 33.61 -5.07 -11.23
C PRO A 205 32.35 -5.91 -11.44
N ILE A 206 31.70 -5.75 -12.60
CA ILE A 206 30.55 -6.56 -12.98
C ILE A 206 30.98 -8.03 -13.06
N THR A 207 30.31 -8.85 -12.26
CA THR A 207 30.33 -10.30 -12.44
C THR A 207 29.02 -10.71 -13.07
N ASP A 208 29.05 -11.28 -14.24
CA ASP A 208 27.98 -11.54 -15.23
C ASP A 208 26.74 -12.34 -14.74
N THR A 209 26.49 -12.50 -13.46
CA THR A 209 25.45 -13.38 -12.92
C THR A 209 24.81 -12.89 -11.63
N ARG A 210 24.78 -11.60 -11.34
CA ARG A 210 24.13 -11.11 -10.09
C ARG A 210 22.61 -11.19 -10.24
N PRO A 211 21.89 -11.90 -9.37
CA PRO A 211 20.42 -11.86 -9.37
C PRO A 211 19.95 -10.46 -8.97
N ALA A 212 18.82 -10.03 -9.52
CA ALA A 212 18.22 -8.73 -9.18
C ALA A 212 18.01 -8.58 -7.66
N VAL A 213 17.70 -9.68 -6.95
CA VAL A 213 17.49 -9.73 -5.49
C VAL A 213 18.19 -10.96 -4.92
N LEU A 214 18.82 -10.84 -3.76
CA LEU A 214 19.48 -11.95 -3.07
C LEU A 214 18.47 -12.84 -2.32
N ALA A 215 18.85 -14.10 -2.04
CA ALA A 215 17.93 -15.07 -1.42
C ALA A 215 17.40 -14.64 -0.03
N HIS A 216 18.19 -13.86 0.70
CA HIS A 216 17.86 -13.33 2.02
C HIS A 216 17.25 -11.92 1.99
N GLU A 217 17.00 -11.37 0.81
CA GLU A 217 16.53 -10.01 0.56
C GLU A 217 15.06 -9.99 0.13
N VAL A 218 14.34 -8.99 0.60
CA VAL A 218 13.07 -8.51 0.06
C VAL A 218 13.24 -7.04 -0.26
N TYR A 219 13.11 -6.68 -1.53
CA TYR A 219 13.17 -5.30 -2.00
C TYR A 219 11.77 -4.78 -2.33
N ILE A 220 11.45 -3.58 -1.86
CA ILE A 220 10.16 -2.92 -2.09
C ILE A 220 10.43 -1.50 -2.59
N GLY A 221 10.10 -1.26 -3.85
CA GLY A 221 10.21 0.05 -4.50
C GLY A 221 8.84 0.68 -4.72
N ALA A 222 8.78 2.00 -4.63
CA ALA A 222 7.53 2.75 -4.75
C ALA A 222 6.93 2.69 -6.15
N THR A 223 7.74 2.54 -7.17
CA THR A 223 7.29 2.48 -8.57
C THR A 223 8.27 1.67 -9.43
N ARG A 224 7.85 1.36 -10.65
CA ARG A 224 8.73 0.88 -11.70
C ARG A 224 9.52 2.04 -12.30
N ASP A 225 10.56 1.71 -13.03
CA ASP A 225 11.58 2.65 -13.51
C ASP A 225 11.10 3.75 -14.47
N ASP A 226 9.87 3.69 -14.95
CA ASP A 226 9.31 4.65 -15.93
C ASP A 226 8.27 5.63 -15.34
N MET A 227 8.09 5.66 -14.01
CA MET A 227 7.03 6.42 -13.36
C MET A 227 7.54 7.33 -12.24
N VAL A 228 6.79 8.40 -11.96
CA VAL A 228 7.12 9.39 -10.94
C VAL A 228 6.27 9.14 -9.68
N VAL A 229 6.92 9.13 -8.52
CA VAL A 229 6.25 9.08 -7.20
C VAL A 229 5.90 10.49 -6.76
N HIS A 230 4.64 10.71 -6.44
CA HIS A 230 4.14 11.97 -5.87
C HIS A 230 3.80 11.81 -4.40
N GLU A 231 4.02 12.87 -3.62
CA GLU A 231 3.43 12.96 -2.28
C GLU A 231 1.92 13.17 -2.39
N ILE A 232 1.18 12.39 -1.64
CA ILE A 232 -0.29 12.42 -1.61
C ILE A 232 -0.80 12.91 -0.26
N LEU A 233 -1.99 13.47 -0.25
CA LEU A 233 -2.63 13.93 0.97
C LEU A 233 -3.48 12.80 1.56
N ILE A 234 -3.00 12.22 2.67
CA ILE A 234 -3.72 11.17 3.42
C ILE A 234 -4.02 11.71 4.82
N ASP A 235 -5.29 11.71 5.20
CA ASP A 235 -5.75 12.19 6.52
C ASP A 235 -5.25 13.62 6.85
N GLY A 236 -5.16 14.47 5.82
CA GLY A 236 -4.73 15.87 5.97
C GLY A 236 -3.22 16.07 6.09
N GLN A 237 -2.42 15.04 5.90
CA GLN A 237 -0.95 15.11 5.91
C GLN A 237 -0.37 14.61 4.58
N HIS A 238 0.69 15.25 4.10
CA HIS A 238 1.45 14.73 2.96
C HIS A 238 2.18 13.46 3.36
N ARG A 239 2.16 12.46 2.47
CA ARG A 239 2.74 11.13 2.67
C ARG A 239 3.12 10.50 1.34
N GLY A 240 3.98 9.48 1.38
CA GLY A 240 4.15 8.55 0.27
C GLY A 240 3.17 7.38 0.37
N ALA A 241 2.60 6.99 -0.75
CA ALA A 241 1.64 5.89 -0.79
C ALA A 241 2.27 4.56 -0.33
N LEU A 242 3.53 4.30 -0.70
CA LEU A 242 4.25 3.09 -0.29
C LEU A 242 4.51 3.08 1.21
N SER A 243 5.10 4.14 1.75
CA SER A 243 5.44 4.23 3.18
C SER A 243 4.21 4.09 4.07
N TYR A 244 3.13 4.79 3.73
CA TYR A 244 1.86 4.68 4.45
C TYR A 244 1.30 3.25 4.41
N THR A 245 1.31 2.61 3.24
CA THR A 245 0.84 1.23 3.07
C THR A 245 1.73 0.25 3.84
N PHE A 246 3.05 0.43 3.80
CA PHE A 246 3.99 -0.43 4.53
C PHE A 246 3.83 -0.32 6.05
N ALA A 247 3.65 0.89 6.59
CA ALA A 247 3.35 1.09 8.02
C ALA A 247 2.06 0.35 8.45
N ARG A 248 1.06 0.27 7.60
CA ARG A 248 -0.18 -0.50 7.85
C ARG A 248 0.07 -2.01 7.77
N ALA A 249 0.90 -2.47 6.81
CA ALA A 249 1.29 -3.87 6.73
C ALA A 249 2.00 -4.33 8.01
N LEU A 250 2.90 -3.52 8.57
CA LEU A 250 3.56 -3.76 9.85
C LEU A 250 2.54 -3.91 11.00
N ARG A 251 1.47 -3.11 11.01
CA ARG A 251 0.37 -3.20 11.99
C ARG A 251 -0.57 -4.39 11.77
N GLY A 252 -0.27 -5.28 10.82
CA GLY A 252 -1.02 -6.50 10.57
C GLY A 252 -2.11 -6.38 9.50
N ALA A 253 -2.28 -5.22 8.83
CA ALA A 253 -3.29 -5.06 7.79
C ALA A 253 -3.07 -6.01 6.58
N ALA A 254 -1.84 -6.46 6.37
CA ALA A 254 -1.48 -7.41 5.33
C ALA A 254 -1.65 -8.90 5.73
N ASP A 255 -1.82 -9.21 7.02
CA ASP A 255 -2.10 -10.57 7.51
C ASP A 255 -3.53 -10.97 7.16
N THR A 256 -3.70 -11.50 5.95
CA THR A 256 -5.02 -11.80 5.38
C THR A 256 -5.57 -13.14 5.87
N ASN A 257 -4.72 -14.06 6.31
CA ASN A 257 -5.11 -15.38 6.81
C ASN A 257 -5.29 -15.39 8.34
N GLY A 258 -4.82 -14.34 9.05
CA GLY A 258 -4.99 -14.17 10.50
C GLY A 258 -4.08 -15.05 11.34
N ASP A 259 -2.95 -15.52 10.78
CA ASP A 259 -2.02 -16.40 11.50
C ASP A 259 -0.99 -15.67 12.37
N GLY A 260 -0.99 -14.34 12.34
CA GLY A 260 -0.07 -13.48 13.10
C GLY A 260 1.28 -13.27 12.43
N VAL A 261 1.41 -13.64 11.16
CA VAL A 261 2.63 -13.48 10.38
C VAL A 261 2.27 -12.99 8.98
N VAL A 262 2.85 -11.89 8.55
CA VAL A 262 2.75 -11.48 7.15
C VAL A 262 3.77 -12.26 6.33
N SER A 263 3.30 -13.07 5.38
CA SER A 263 4.13 -13.76 4.40
C SER A 263 4.61 -12.82 3.28
N ARG A 264 5.62 -13.23 2.52
CA ARG A 264 6.10 -12.49 1.35
C ARG A 264 4.99 -12.21 0.33
N GLY A 265 4.14 -13.20 0.07
CA GLY A 265 3.03 -13.09 -0.88
C GLY A 265 1.90 -12.18 -0.38
N GLU A 266 1.59 -12.20 0.92
CA GLU A 266 0.61 -11.29 1.52
C GLU A 266 1.10 -9.84 1.44
N LEU A 267 2.35 -9.58 1.84
CA LEU A 267 2.94 -8.25 1.73
C LEU A 267 2.93 -7.76 0.28
N SER A 268 3.36 -8.59 -0.67
CA SER A 268 3.39 -8.22 -2.09
C SER A 268 2.01 -7.84 -2.62
N ARG A 269 1.00 -8.65 -2.35
CA ARG A 269 -0.39 -8.36 -2.77
C ARG A 269 -0.94 -7.11 -2.10
N PHE A 270 -0.68 -6.96 -0.81
CA PHE A 270 -1.14 -5.81 -0.05
C PHE A 270 -0.52 -4.51 -0.58
N ILE A 271 0.80 -4.47 -0.75
CA ILE A 271 1.52 -3.31 -1.30
C ILE A 271 1.02 -2.98 -2.71
N ASP A 272 0.96 -3.96 -3.63
CA ASP A 272 0.49 -3.72 -5.00
C ASP A 272 -0.93 -3.14 -5.01
N THR A 273 -1.84 -3.71 -4.23
CA THR A 273 -3.23 -3.28 -4.20
C THR A 273 -3.38 -1.87 -3.64
N TYR A 274 -2.84 -1.63 -2.44
CA TYR A 274 -3.13 -0.38 -1.72
C TYR A 274 -2.32 0.82 -2.21
N VAL A 275 -1.07 0.63 -2.64
CA VAL A 275 -0.29 1.72 -3.25
C VAL A 275 -0.97 2.21 -4.53
N ARG A 276 -1.40 1.28 -5.39
CA ARG A 276 -2.11 1.65 -6.64
C ARG A 276 -3.44 2.37 -6.36
N GLN A 277 -4.18 1.94 -5.35
CA GLN A 277 -5.43 2.59 -4.95
C GLN A 277 -5.19 4.00 -4.41
N LEU A 278 -4.24 4.16 -3.49
CA LEU A 278 -3.92 5.45 -2.88
C LEU A 278 -3.35 6.45 -3.88
N ALA A 279 -2.51 5.99 -4.79
CA ALA A 279 -1.91 6.79 -5.84
C ALA A 279 -2.76 6.84 -7.11
N GLU A 280 -4.03 6.45 -7.05
CA GLU A 280 -4.98 6.52 -8.18
C GLU A 280 -4.43 5.92 -9.48
N HIS A 281 -3.73 4.79 -9.36
CA HIS A 281 -3.07 4.09 -10.48
C HIS A 281 -1.96 4.89 -11.20
N THR A 282 -1.45 5.95 -10.59
CA THR A 282 -0.27 6.67 -11.10
C THR A 282 1.04 6.09 -10.60
N GLN A 283 0.98 5.11 -9.68
CA GLN A 283 2.13 4.48 -9.05
C GLN A 283 1.96 2.96 -9.03
N TYR A 284 2.98 2.24 -9.47
CA TYR A 284 3.00 0.78 -9.56
C TYR A 284 4.20 0.24 -8.77
N PRO A 285 4.00 -0.15 -7.51
CA PRO A 285 5.08 -0.61 -6.67
C PRO A 285 5.68 -1.92 -7.18
N SER A 286 6.93 -2.16 -6.84
CA SER A 286 7.61 -3.43 -7.07
C SER A 286 7.93 -4.11 -5.75
N VAL A 287 7.63 -5.40 -5.62
CA VAL A 287 8.02 -6.23 -4.48
C VAL A 287 8.77 -7.44 -5.02
N LEU A 288 10.07 -7.46 -4.81
CA LEU A 288 10.99 -8.46 -5.34
C LEU A 288 11.52 -9.35 -4.22
N PHE A 289 11.47 -10.65 -4.41
CA PHE A 289 12.04 -11.64 -3.50
C PHE A 289 12.32 -12.96 -4.20
N VAL A 290 13.18 -13.77 -3.63
CA VAL A 290 13.49 -15.13 -4.10
C VAL A 290 12.83 -16.14 -3.15
N GLY A 291 12.23 -17.20 -3.69
CA GLY A 291 11.65 -18.30 -2.92
C GLY A 291 10.12 -18.28 -2.86
N SER A 292 9.57 -18.99 -1.86
CA SER A 292 8.11 -19.17 -1.75
C SER A 292 7.39 -17.89 -1.32
N PRO A 293 6.28 -17.53 -1.97
CA PRO A 293 5.38 -16.48 -1.49
C PRO A 293 4.80 -16.74 -0.09
N GLU A 294 4.66 -17.99 0.31
CA GLU A 294 4.15 -18.39 1.62
C GLU A 294 5.21 -18.30 2.73
N ALA A 295 6.48 -17.99 2.38
CA ALA A 295 7.53 -17.87 3.38
C ALA A 295 7.20 -16.72 4.37
N PRO A 296 7.31 -16.98 5.70
CA PRO A 296 7.08 -15.95 6.72
C PRO A 296 8.09 -14.81 6.55
N LEU A 297 7.64 -13.57 6.74
CA LEU A 297 8.48 -12.39 6.58
C LEU A 297 8.47 -11.49 7.82
N LEU A 298 7.29 -11.08 8.29
CA LEU A 298 7.14 -10.13 9.39
C LEU A 298 6.19 -10.71 10.44
N PRO A 299 6.61 -10.89 11.70
CA PRO A 299 5.68 -11.15 12.78
C PRO A 299 4.85 -9.89 13.03
N VAL A 300 3.55 -10.05 13.15
CA VAL A 300 2.64 -8.95 13.47
C VAL A 300 1.82 -9.31 14.70
N GLN A 301 1.64 -8.34 15.59
CA GLN A 301 0.65 -8.51 16.64
C GLN A 301 -0.72 -8.39 15.97
N GLN A 302 -1.62 -9.33 16.21
CA GLN A 302 -2.99 -9.27 15.72
C GLN A 302 -3.72 -8.06 16.31
N SER A 303 -3.39 -6.91 15.84
CA SER A 303 -4.14 -5.68 16.05
C SER A 303 -4.85 -5.28 14.77
N CYS A 304 -5.66 -6.21 14.24
CA CYS A 304 -6.65 -5.77 13.27
C CYS A 304 -7.46 -4.67 13.95
N PRO A 305 -7.46 -3.43 13.41
CA PRO A 305 -8.36 -2.41 13.91
C PRO A 305 -9.74 -3.05 13.94
N THR A 306 -10.33 -3.16 15.12
CA THR A 306 -11.71 -3.65 15.19
C THR A 306 -12.49 -2.74 14.24
N HIS A 307 -13.23 -3.31 13.28
CA HIS A 307 -14.04 -2.56 12.29
C HIS A 307 -14.94 -1.48 12.92
N ALA A 308 -14.97 -1.42 14.24
CA ALA A 308 -15.56 -0.36 15.03
C ALA A 308 -14.96 1.03 14.78
N GLN A 309 -13.72 1.13 14.29
CA GLN A 309 -13.05 2.43 14.12
C GLN A 309 -13.09 2.94 12.66
N SER A 310 -13.41 2.09 11.68
CA SER A 310 -13.59 2.55 10.30
C SER A 310 -14.85 3.41 10.21
N SER A 311 -14.68 4.66 9.83
CA SER A 311 -15.78 5.63 9.65
C SER A 311 -15.54 6.49 8.43
N VAL A 312 -16.64 6.90 7.80
CA VAL A 312 -16.60 7.86 6.69
C VAL A 312 -15.97 9.15 7.17
N ARG A 313 -15.01 9.69 6.44
CA ARG A 313 -14.34 10.95 6.80
C ARG A 313 -15.37 12.08 6.95
N PRO A 314 -15.28 12.90 8.00
CA PRO A 314 -16.25 13.98 8.23
C PRO A 314 -16.18 15.04 7.13
N GLN A 315 -14.99 15.35 6.63
CA GLN A 315 -14.73 16.35 5.60
C GLN A 315 -13.53 15.93 4.72
N ILE A 316 -13.48 16.46 3.51
CA ILE A 316 -12.31 16.37 2.62
C ILE A 316 -11.95 17.75 2.07
N PRO A 317 -10.66 18.02 1.76
CA PRO A 317 -10.21 19.27 1.16
C PRO A 317 -10.70 19.39 -0.29
N VAL A 318 -11.44 20.46 -0.59
CA VAL A 318 -12.00 20.73 -1.94
C VAL A 318 -11.66 22.14 -2.38
N ALA A 319 -11.25 22.29 -3.64
CA ALA A 319 -11.06 23.56 -4.32
C ALA A 319 -11.97 23.69 -5.55
N ILE A 320 -12.25 24.92 -5.91
CA ILE A 320 -12.84 25.26 -7.21
C ILE A 320 -11.82 26.11 -7.95
N ASP A 321 -11.52 25.76 -9.19
CA ASP A 321 -10.56 26.45 -10.04
C ASP A 321 -11.26 27.25 -11.14
N ALA A 322 -10.52 28.09 -11.87
CA ALA A 322 -10.98 28.81 -13.06
C ALA A 322 -12.17 29.78 -12.86
N LEU A 323 -12.47 30.19 -11.62
CA LEU A 323 -13.51 31.17 -11.28
C LEU A 323 -12.96 32.29 -10.38
N PRO A 324 -13.62 33.48 -10.33
CA PRO A 324 -13.30 34.50 -9.34
C PRO A 324 -13.48 34.02 -7.90
N LEU A 325 -12.62 34.45 -6.97
CA LEU A 325 -12.61 33.99 -5.58
C LEU A 325 -13.96 34.13 -4.87
N ALA A 326 -14.70 35.22 -5.13
CA ALA A 326 -16.02 35.43 -4.53
C ALA A 326 -17.05 34.40 -5.01
N GLU A 327 -16.97 33.98 -6.26
CA GLU A 327 -17.84 32.95 -6.84
C GLU A 327 -17.45 31.56 -6.32
N GLN A 328 -16.14 31.25 -6.24
CA GLN A 328 -15.66 30.02 -5.61
C GLN A 328 -16.21 29.88 -4.18
N ALA A 329 -16.07 30.94 -3.36
CA ALA A 329 -16.57 30.93 -1.99
C ALA A 329 -18.09 30.70 -1.91
N SER A 330 -18.85 31.32 -2.80
CA SER A 330 -20.30 31.16 -2.89
C SER A 330 -20.70 29.72 -3.25
N LEU A 331 -20.00 29.08 -4.16
CA LEU A 331 -20.27 27.69 -4.58
C LEU A 331 -19.84 26.70 -3.51
N LEU A 332 -18.66 26.88 -2.90
CA LEU A 332 -18.18 26.02 -1.80
C LEU A 332 -19.14 26.06 -0.59
N ALA A 333 -19.73 27.22 -0.28
CA ALA A 333 -20.70 27.35 0.82
C ALA A 333 -21.98 26.51 0.62
N ARG A 334 -22.25 26.02 -0.58
CA ARG A 334 -23.40 25.16 -0.90
C ARG A 334 -23.10 23.66 -0.75
N LEU A 335 -21.83 23.29 -0.54
CA LEU A 335 -21.38 21.93 -0.38
C LEU A 335 -21.30 21.57 1.10
N SER A 336 -21.55 20.29 1.39
CA SER A 336 -21.43 19.71 2.73
C SER A 336 -20.19 18.82 2.81
N HIS A 337 -19.68 18.62 4.03
CA HIS A 337 -18.57 17.70 4.27
C HIS A 337 -17.27 18.07 3.54
N ILE A 338 -17.03 19.34 3.35
CA ILE A 338 -15.81 19.86 2.74
C ILE A 338 -15.02 20.73 3.70
N GLN A 339 -13.72 20.79 3.47
CA GLN A 339 -12.83 21.84 3.91
C GLN A 339 -12.40 22.63 2.67
N ALA A 340 -12.76 23.93 2.62
CA ALA A 340 -12.30 24.77 1.52
C ALA A 340 -10.77 24.87 1.55
N ALA A 341 -10.12 24.60 0.43
CA ALA A 341 -8.67 24.54 0.32
C ALA A 341 -8.18 25.29 -0.94
N ALA A 342 -6.91 25.68 -0.93
CA ALA A 342 -6.24 26.09 -2.17
C ALA A 342 -6.02 24.85 -3.06
N ALA A 343 -5.96 25.03 -4.39
CA ALA A 343 -5.82 23.91 -5.33
C ALA A 343 -4.61 23.00 -5.04
N ALA A 344 -3.52 23.55 -4.51
CA ALA A 344 -2.32 22.78 -4.14
C ALA A 344 -2.48 21.92 -2.86
N GLN A 345 -3.57 22.11 -2.11
CA GLN A 345 -3.87 21.43 -0.85
C GLN A 345 -5.21 20.68 -0.93
N ALA A 346 -5.88 20.72 -2.08
CA ALA A 346 -7.17 20.10 -2.27
C ALA A 346 -7.01 18.67 -2.75
N GLU A 347 -7.80 17.76 -2.19
CA GLU A 347 -7.92 16.38 -2.65
C GLU A 347 -8.77 16.30 -3.93
N LEU A 348 -9.81 17.14 -4.02
CA LEU A 348 -10.63 17.29 -5.22
C LEU A 348 -10.63 18.74 -5.69
N ILE A 349 -10.47 18.92 -6.99
CA ILE A 349 -10.44 20.22 -7.64
C ILE A 349 -11.48 20.23 -8.76
N TRP A 350 -12.53 21.02 -8.60
CA TRP A 350 -13.52 21.17 -9.63
C TRP A 350 -13.18 22.35 -10.54
N ASN A 351 -13.14 22.10 -11.86
CA ASN A 351 -13.03 23.10 -12.89
C ASN A 351 -14.37 23.22 -13.66
N PRO A 352 -15.22 24.21 -13.33
CA PRO A 352 -16.52 24.38 -13.99
C PRO A 352 -16.43 24.64 -15.48
N GLN A 353 -15.36 25.31 -15.96
CA GLN A 353 -15.19 25.62 -17.40
C GLN A 353 -14.95 24.36 -18.23
N GLN A 354 -14.30 23.37 -17.65
CA GLN A 354 -14.06 22.07 -18.28
C GLN A 354 -15.17 21.05 -17.96
N GLY A 355 -16.04 21.34 -16.98
CA GLY A 355 -17.01 20.36 -16.49
C GLY A 355 -16.34 19.13 -15.86
N ALA A 356 -15.16 19.30 -15.26
CA ALA A 356 -14.34 18.19 -14.78
C ALA A 356 -13.97 18.37 -13.30
N VAL A 357 -13.96 17.27 -12.57
CA VAL A 357 -13.36 17.17 -11.24
C VAL A 357 -12.06 16.39 -11.37
N HIS A 358 -10.98 16.97 -10.87
CA HIS A 358 -9.66 16.34 -10.86
C HIS A 358 -9.27 15.98 -9.45
N SER A 359 -8.51 14.89 -9.31
CA SER A 359 -7.80 14.57 -8.09
C SER A 359 -6.63 15.53 -7.84
N GLN A 360 -6.01 15.42 -6.68
CA GLN A 360 -4.76 16.13 -6.38
C GLN A 360 -3.62 15.81 -7.37
N HIS A 361 -3.66 14.65 -8.03
CA HIS A 361 -2.66 14.20 -9.00
C HIS A 361 -2.95 14.67 -10.43
N GLY A 362 -4.10 15.30 -10.66
CA GLY A 362 -4.50 15.81 -11.96
C GLY A 362 -5.37 14.86 -12.79
N ASP A 363 -5.64 13.64 -12.28
CA ASP A 363 -6.53 12.70 -12.97
C ASP A 363 -7.97 13.18 -12.92
N GLN A 364 -8.67 13.03 -14.04
CA GLN A 364 -10.08 13.37 -14.10
C GLN A 364 -10.91 12.27 -13.43
N VAL A 365 -11.40 12.55 -12.22
CA VAL A 365 -12.16 11.59 -11.41
C VAL A 365 -13.65 11.61 -11.68
N ALA A 366 -14.17 12.72 -12.23
CA ALA A 366 -15.57 12.81 -12.66
C ALA A 366 -15.76 13.86 -13.74
N SER A 367 -16.79 13.64 -14.59
CA SER A 367 -17.32 14.65 -15.52
C SER A 367 -18.65 15.17 -14.98
N LEU A 368 -18.79 16.48 -14.87
CA LEU A 368 -19.96 17.16 -14.34
C LEU A 368 -20.59 18.09 -15.39
N PRO A 369 -21.89 18.44 -15.26
CA PRO A 369 -22.49 19.47 -16.07
C PRO A 369 -21.73 20.81 -15.98
N SER A 370 -21.66 21.54 -17.07
CA SER A 370 -20.99 22.85 -17.09
C SER A 370 -21.76 23.96 -16.36
N ASP A 371 -23.07 23.81 -16.20
CA ASP A 371 -23.87 24.76 -15.41
C ASP A 371 -23.69 24.53 -13.90
N PRO A 372 -23.17 25.52 -13.14
CA PRO A 372 -22.92 25.37 -11.70
C PRO A 372 -24.15 25.00 -10.87
N GLN A 373 -25.35 25.35 -11.30
CA GLN A 373 -26.57 25.03 -10.54
C GLN A 373 -26.87 23.54 -10.57
N THR A 374 -26.66 22.90 -11.70
CA THR A 374 -26.86 21.45 -11.87
C THR A 374 -25.63 20.64 -11.47
N ALA A 375 -24.43 21.25 -11.52
CA ALA A 375 -23.18 20.61 -11.13
C ALA A 375 -23.03 20.41 -9.62
N ILE A 376 -23.51 21.36 -8.78
CA ILE A 376 -23.34 21.30 -7.32
C ILE A 376 -23.89 20.01 -6.70
N PRO A 377 -25.11 19.55 -7.00
CA PRO A 377 -25.59 18.25 -6.48
C PRO A 377 -24.73 17.08 -6.95
N ALA A 378 -24.28 17.09 -8.22
CA ALA A 378 -23.42 16.03 -8.74
C ALA A 378 -22.01 16.07 -8.09
N LEU A 379 -21.45 17.24 -7.89
CA LEU A 379 -20.18 17.42 -7.14
C LEU A 379 -20.32 16.90 -5.69
N GLN A 380 -21.45 17.18 -5.03
CA GLN A 380 -21.69 16.64 -3.68
C GLN A 380 -21.65 15.11 -3.67
N ASN A 381 -22.22 14.46 -4.70
CA ASN A 381 -22.17 13.00 -4.80
C ASN A 381 -20.75 12.47 -4.94
N VAL A 382 -19.92 13.14 -5.76
CA VAL A 382 -18.50 12.84 -5.90
C VAL A 382 -17.78 12.99 -4.55
N ILE A 383 -18.00 14.10 -3.85
CA ILE A 383 -17.45 14.35 -2.51
C ILE A 383 -17.85 13.23 -1.54
N ASP A 384 -19.12 12.85 -1.49
CA ASP A 384 -19.62 11.82 -0.58
C ASP A 384 -19.04 10.45 -0.91
N LYS A 385 -18.79 10.14 -2.19
CA LYS A 385 -18.04 8.95 -2.59
C LYS A 385 -16.60 9.02 -2.09
N TRP A 386 -15.87 10.08 -2.41
CA TRP A 386 -14.44 10.21 -2.11
C TRP A 386 -14.15 10.20 -0.62
N ARG A 387 -14.96 10.86 0.20
CA ARG A 387 -14.82 10.78 1.66
C ARG A 387 -15.12 9.40 2.25
N THR A 388 -15.81 8.52 1.47
CA THR A 388 -16.19 7.17 1.90
C THR A 388 -15.16 6.12 1.49
N LEU A 389 -14.43 6.32 0.40
CA LEU A 389 -13.49 5.33 -0.14
C LEU A 389 -12.44 4.85 0.87
N PRO A 390 -11.78 5.70 1.69
CA PRO A 390 -10.81 5.22 2.67
C PRO A 390 -11.43 4.27 3.70
N ALA A 391 -12.66 4.55 4.13
CA ALA A 391 -13.39 3.68 5.05
C ALA A 391 -13.76 2.33 4.40
N LEU A 392 -14.14 2.33 3.10
CA LEU A 392 -14.38 1.10 2.34
C LEU A 392 -13.09 0.27 2.21
N TYR A 393 -11.96 0.90 1.89
CA TYR A 393 -10.67 0.20 1.82
C TYR A 393 -10.28 -0.41 3.17
N THR A 394 -10.51 0.29 4.28
CA THR A 394 -10.27 -0.27 5.62
C THR A 394 -11.12 -1.52 5.90
N LEU A 395 -12.28 -1.68 5.26
CA LEU A 395 -13.07 -2.91 5.40
C LEU A 395 -12.40 -4.14 4.75
N THR A 396 -11.50 -3.96 3.79
CA THR A 396 -10.80 -5.08 3.13
C THR A 396 -9.55 -5.53 3.91
N GLU A 397 -9.10 -4.75 4.88
CA GLU A 397 -7.93 -5.07 5.69
C GLU A 397 -8.22 -6.19 6.69
N CYS A 398 -7.17 -6.95 7.03
CA CYS A 398 -7.26 -8.05 7.98
C CYS A 398 -8.35 -9.09 7.63
N ARG A 399 -8.61 -9.27 6.35
CA ARG A 399 -9.58 -10.24 5.84
C ARG A 399 -8.98 -11.01 4.68
N GLN A 400 -9.53 -12.16 4.41
CA GLN A 400 -9.22 -12.83 3.17
C GLN A 400 -9.65 -11.92 2.01
N ALA A 401 -8.64 -11.39 1.30
CA ALA A 401 -8.87 -10.45 0.22
C ALA A 401 -9.41 -11.18 -1.00
N LEU A 402 -10.61 -10.78 -1.45
CA LEU A 402 -11.13 -11.21 -2.74
C LEU A 402 -10.35 -10.49 -3.85
N GLN A 403 -9.66 -11.24 -4.69
CA GLN A 403 -8.85 -10.66 -5.74
C GLN A 403 -9.67 -10.35 -6.98
N LEU A 404 -9.64 -9.09 -7.40
CA LEU A 404 -10.27 -8.57 -8.59
C LEU A 404 -9.22 -8.07 -9.56
N SER A 405 -9.41 -8.32 -10.85
CA SER A 405 -8.57 -7.78 -11.92
C SER A 405 -9.39 -7.52 -13.17
N LEU A 406 -8.89 -6.65 -14.04
CA LEU A 406 -9.40 -6.50 -15.40
C LEU A 406 -8.42 -7.19 -16.34
N LEU A 407 -8.94 -7.98 -17.30
CA LEU A 407 -8.09 -8.67 -18.30
C LEU A 407 -7.32 -7.69 -19.17
N GLU A 408 -7.90 -6.52 -19.43
CA GLU A 408 -7.32 -5.44 -20.20
C GLU A 408 -6.28 -4.62 -19.42
N GLY A 409 -6.04 -4.98 -18.14
CA GLY A 409 -5.18 -4.26 -17.24
C GLY A 409 -5.89 -3.13 -16.51
N SER A 410 -5.16 -2.43 -15.63
CA SER A 410 -5.67 -1.35 -14.78
C SER A 410 -5.50 0.06 -15.39
N GLY A 411 -5.27 0.15 -16.69
CA GLY A 411 -5.09 1.41 -17.39
C GLY A 411 -6.37 2.23 -17.60
N LEU A 412 -6.25 3.27 -18.42
CA LEU A 412 -7.38 4.09 -18.84
C LEU A 412 -8.21 3.37 -19.90
N HIS A 413 -9.48 3.10 -19.60
CA HIS A 413 -10.41 2.46 -20.51
C HIS A 413 -11.26 3.51 -21.26
N ARG A 414 -11.36 3.36 -22.60
CA ARG A 414 -12.08 4.34 -23.43
C ARG A 414 -13.50 3.93 -23.71
N ALA A 415 -14.35 4.91 -23.99
CA ALA A 415 -15.74 4.72 -24.37
C ALA A 415 -15.91 3.67 -25.48
N GLY A 416 -16.86 2.77 -25.29
CA GLY A 416 -17.15 1.67 -26.22
C GLY A 416 -16.24 0.45 -26.12
N HIS A 417 -15.16 0.50 -25.32
CA HIS A 417 -14.34 -0.69 -25.09
C HIS A 417 -15.06 -1.68 -24.16
N GLU A 418 -14.93 -2.94 -24.48
CA GLU A 418 -15.32 -4.03 -23.58
C GLU A 418 -14.25 -4.21 -22.51
N VAL A 419 -14.67 -4.39 -21.28
CA VAL A 419 -13.83 -4.63 -20.13
C VAL A 419 -14.29 -5.89 -19.41
N ASN A 420 -13.36 -6.76 -19.06
CA ASN A 420 -13.60 -8.06 -18.47
C ASN A 420 -13.12 -8.07 -17.03
N LEU A 421 -14.04 -7.92 -16.06
CA LEU A 421 -13.75 -8.14 -14.65
C LEU A 421 -13.58 -9.63 -14.39
N VAL A 422 -12.47 -9.99 -13.79
CA VAL A 422 -12.20 -11.35 -13.29
C VAL A 422 -12.09 -11.31 -11.78
N ILE A 423 -12.87 -12.15 -11.11
CA ILE A 423 -12.77 -12.42 -9.68
C ILE A 423 -12.11 -13.78 -9.53
N ALA A 424 -10.98 -13.83 -8.83
CA ALA A 424 -10.21 -15.05 -8.60
C ALA A 424 -11.04 -16.13 -7.87
N PRO A 425 -10.65 -17.42 -7.93
CA PRO A 425 -11.21 -18.45 -7.08
C PRO A 425 -11.22 -18.03 -5.61
N ARG A 426 -12.28 -18.36 -4.89
CA ARG A 426 -12.57 -17.94 -3.52
C ARG A 426 -13.09 -19.12 -2.69
N THR A 427 -13.30 -18.92 -1.41
CA THR A 427 -13.87 -19.95 -0.53
C THR A 427 -15.39 -19.83 -0.40
N GLU A 428 -15.90 -18.60 -0.40
CA GLU A 428 -17.31 -18.36 -0.13
C GLU A 428 -18.15 -18.29 -1.43
N PRO A 429 -19.34 -18.95 -1.47
CA PRO A 429 -20.05 -19.21 -2.72
C PRO A 429 -21.00 -18.09 -3.19
N TYR A 430 -21.49 -17.23 -2.28
CA TYR A 430 -22.47 -16.21 -2.66
C TYR A 430 -21.78 -14.88 -2.98
N LEU A 431 -21.85 -14.50 -4.26
CA LEU A 431 -21.17 -13.31 -4.78
C LEU A 431 -22.13 -12.14 -4.91
N THR A 432 -21.66 -10.96 -4.51
CA THR A 432 -22.33 -9.65 -4.72
C THR A 432 -21.34 -8.66 -5.31
N LEU A 433 -21.73 -7.96 -6.38
CA LEU A 433 -20.94 -6.91 -7.01
C LEU A 433 -21.68 -5.58 -6.97
N ILE A 434 -20.95 -4.54 -6.58
CA ILE A 434 -21.43 -3.16 -6.51
C ILE A 434 -20.44 -2.28 -7.26
N ASN A 435 -20.90 -1.33 -8.05
CA ASN A 435 -20.08 -0.26 -8.59
C ASN A 435 -20.46 1.08 -7.96
N LEU A 436 -19.45 1.87 -7.64
CA LEU A 436 -19.56 3.29 -7.33
C LEU A 436 -18.92 4.05 -8.50
N PRO A 437 -19.68 4.42 -9.54
CA PRO A 437 -19.19 5.12 -10.71
C PRO A 437 -18.66 6.52 -10.37
N SER A 438 -18.02 7.15 -11.35
CA SER A 438 -17.37 8.45 -11.23
C SER A 438 -18.23 9.53 -10.57
N ILE A 439 -19.53 9.55 -10.84
CA ILE A 439 -20.50 10.53 -10.30
C ILE A 439 -21.07 10.14 -8.92
N GLY A 440 -20.53 9.12 -8.25
CA GLY A 440 -20.87 8.76 -6.88
C GLY A 440 -22.24 8.11 -6.66
N LEU A 441 -22.90 7.61 -7.72
CA LEU A 441 -24.13 6.83 -7.58
C LEU A 441 -23.80 5.40 -7.15
N THR A 442 -24.79 4.65 -6.71
CA THR A 442 -24.67 3.23 -6.42
C THR A 442 -25.25 2.43 -7.58
N GLN A 443 -24.50 1.46 -8.08
CA GLN A 443 -24.95 0.49 -9.06
C GLN A 443 -24.77 -0.93 -8.49
N TRP A 444 -25.85 -1.66 -8.34
CA TRP A 444 -25.81 -3.06 -7.96
C TRP A 444 -25.68 -3.93 -9.20
N LEU A 445 -24.47 -4.45 -9.49
CA LEU A 445 -24.17 -5.15 -10.73
C LEU A 445 -24.55 -6.63 -10.71
N TYR A 446 -24.39 -7.32 -9.58
CA TYR A 446 -24.63 -8.76 -9.47
C TYR A 446 -24.98 -9.16 -8.02
N PRO A 447 -25.89 -10.12 -7.79
CA PRO A 447 -26.78 -10.74 -8.80
C PRO A 447 -27.95 -9.85 -9.17
N ARG A 448 -28.35 -9.87 -10.42
CA ARG A 448 -29.53 -9.15 -10.92
C ARG A 448 -30.64 -10.18 -11.21
N THR A 449 -31.51 -10.39 -10.24
CA THR A 449 -32.57 -11.42 -10.35
C THR A 449 -33.56 -11.16 -11.49
N GLU A 450 -33.75 -9.91 -11.91
CA GLU A 450 -34.51 -9.54 -13.09
C GLU A 450 -33.93 -10.05 -14.41
N TYR A 451 -32.62 -10.36 -14.43
CA TYR A 451 -31.93 -10.96 -15.58
C TYR A 451 -31.70 -12.47 -15.41
N GLY A 452 -32.24 -13.07 -14.33
CA GLY A 452 -32.09 -14.49 -14.05
C GLY A 452 -30.81 -14.88 -13.33
N ASP A 453 -30.03 -13.92 -12.84
CA ASP A 453 -28.82 -14.20 -12.09
C ASP A 453 -29.13 -14.90 -10.76
N VAL A 454 -28.25 -15.81 -10.38
CA VAL A 454 -28.26 -16.46 -9.07
C VAL A 454 -27.03 -16.04 -8.29
N ALA A 455 -27.19 -15.66 -7.03
CA ALA A 455 -26.08 -15.22 -6.19
C ALA A 455 -25.02 -16.31 -5.99
N TYR A 456 -25.42 -17.58 -6.02
CA TYR A 456 -24.52 -18.71 -5.90
C TYR A 456 -23.67 -18.89 -7.17
N THR A 457 -22.36 -18.88 -7.01
CA THR A 457 -21.38 -19.14 -8.08
C THR A 457 -20.34 -20.14 -7.57
N ALA A 458 -19.82 -21.00 -8.45
CA ALA A 458 -18.83 -22.02 -8.06
C ALA A 458 -17.58 -21.35 -7.46
N PRO A 459 -17.27 -21.53 -6.16
CA PRO A 459 -16.19 -20.76 -5.52
C PRO A 459 -14.80 -21.12 -6.01
N GLN A 460 -14.62 -22.36 -6.48
CA GLN A 460 -13.33 -22.87 -6.97
C GLN A 460 -12.97 -22.39 -8.38
N GLN A 461 -13.89 -21.69 -9.05
CA GLN A 461 -13.68 -21.20 -10.40
C GLN A 461 -13.67 -19.67 -10.42
N PRO A 462 -12.86 -19.04 -11.31
CA PRO A 462 -12.95 -17.62 -11.53
C PRO A 462 -14.36 -17.23 -11.99
N PHE A 463 -14.85 -16.10 -11.52
CA PHE A 463 -16.07 -15.50 -12.02
C PHE A 463 -15.70 -14.33 -12.94
N THR A 464 -16.32 -14.27 -14.12
CA THR A 464 -16.06 -13.19 -15.09
C THR A 464 -17.34 -12.43 -15.38
N LEU A 465 -17.26 -11.10 -15.37
CA LEU A 465 -18.34 -10.19 -15.77
C LEU A 465 -17.81 -9.24 -16.83
N ASN A 466 -18.51 -9.19 -17.99
CA ASN A 466 -18.15 -8.30 -19.09
C ASN A 466 -19.05 -7.06 -19.05
N PHE A 467 -18.48 -5.89 -19.29
CA PHE A 467 -19.22 -4.64 -19.43
C PHE A 467 -18.57 -3.72 -20.47
N VAL A 468 -19.33 -2.78 -20.97
CA VAL A 468 -18.88 -1.79 -21.96
C VAL A 468 -18.74 -0.45 -21.24
N VAL A 469 -17.62 0.23 -21.48
CA VAL A 469 -17.37 1.57 -20.93
C VAL A 469 -18.34 2.58 -21.55
N THR A 470 -19.16 3.18 -20.71
CA THR A 470 -20.16 4.19 -21.09
C THR A 470 -20.10 5.39 -20.14
N PRO A 471 -20.58 6.59 -20.56
CA PRO A 471 -20.69 7.73 -19.64
C PRO A 471 -21.54 7.39 -18.40
N PRO A 472 -21.24 8.04 -17.26
CA PRO A 472 -20.27 9.12 -17.04
C PRO A 472 -18.85 8.60 -16.86
N PHE A 473 -17.86 9.34 -17.38
CA PHE A 473 -16.46 8.95 -17.33
C PHE A 473 -15.73 9.52 -16.10
N GLY A 474 -14.66 8.84 -15.67
CA GLY A 474 -13.84 9.16 -14.53
C GLY A 474 -13.42 7.93 -13.74
N GLY A 475 -13.25 8.07 -12.43
CA GLY A 475 -12.85 6.98 -11.55
C GLY A 475 -14.03 6.12 -11.08
N ASP A 476 -14.03 4.86 -11.42
CA ASP A 476 -15.01 3.84 -10.99
C ASP A 476 -14.42 2.94 -9.91
N HIS A 477 -15.27 2.45 -8.98
CA HIS A 477 -14.85 1.57 -7.89
C HIS A 477 -15.77 0.38 -7.78
N LEU A 478 -15.26 -0.79 -8.19
CA LEU A 478 -15.94 -2.07 -8.09
C LEU A 478 -15.69 -2.69 -6.72
N ILE A 479 -16.75 -3.04 -6.01
CA ILE A 479 -16.72 -3.71 -4.72
C ILE A 479 -17.29 -5.11 -4.93
N ALA A 480 -16.50 -6.14 -4.61
CA ALA A 480 -16.94 -7.52 -4.63
C ALA A 480 -16.97 -8.08 -3.21
N LEU A 481 -18.08 -8.70 -2.86
CA LEU A 481 -18.28 -9.42 -1.61
C LEU A 481 -18.60 -10.87 -1.92
N ALA A 482 -17.83 -11.80 -1.38
CA ALA A 482 -18.22 -13.20 -1.32
C ALA A 482 -18.63 -13.53 0.11
N SER A 483 -19.72 -14.28 0.29
CA SER A 483 -20.29 -14.61 1.60
C SER A 483 -20.69 -16.09 1.69
N ARG A 484 -20.63 -16.62 2.92
CA ARG A 484 -21.00 -18.03 3.20
C ARG A 484 -22.50 -18.28 3.00
N HIS A 485 -23.32 -17.29 3.33
CA HIS A 485 -24.76 -17.33 3.21
C HIS A 485 -25.26 -16.20 2.29
N PRO A 486 -26.43 -16.36 1.65
CA PRO A 486 -27.01 -15.30 0.83
C PRO A 486 -27.20 -14.01 1.67
N PRO A 487 -26.58 -12.86 1.30
CA PRO A 487 -26.66 -11.63 2.09
C PRO A 487 -27.97 -10.87 1.78
N GLN A 488 -29.13 -11.47 2.12
CA GLN A 488 -30.45 -10.97 1.73
C GLN A 488 -30.72 -9.54 2.22
N ALA A 489 -30.29 -9.22 3.45
CA ALA A 489 -30.48 -7.87 4.01
C ALA A 489 -29.68 -6.82 3.21
N LEU A 490 -28.43 -7.16 2.81
CA LEU A 490 -27.63 -6.30 1.94
C LEU A 490 -28.30 -6.11 0.57
N HIS A 491 -28.79 -7.19 -0.05
CA HIS A 491 -29.46 -7.12 -1.35
C HIS A 491 -30.73 -6.25 -1.29
N GLN A 492 -31.53 -6.36 -0.22
CA GLN A 492 -32.70 -5.49 -0.01
C GLN A 492 -32.29 -4.01 0.12
N ALA A 493 -31.21 -3.72 0.85
CA ALA A 493 -30.68 -2.37 0.96
C ALA A 493 -30.17 -1.84 -0.39
N LEU A 494 -29.37 -2.64 -1.11
CA LEU A 494 -28.84 -2.26 -2.43
C LEU A 494 -29.95 -1.95 -3.44
N ALA A 495 -31.04 -2.72 -3.45
CA ALA A 495 -32.21 -2.43 -4.29
C ALA A 495 -32.84 -1.06 -3.99
N GLN A 496 -32.76 -0.57 -2.76
CA GLN A 496 -33.24 0.78 -2.38
C GLN A 496 -32.22 1.88 -2.69
N LEU A 497 -30.94 1.55 -2.74
CA LEU A 497 -29.84 2.47 -2.99
C LEU A 497 -29.51 2.61 -4.49
N GLU A 498 -30.03 1.71 -5.32
CA GLU A 498 -29.78 1.69 -6.76
C GLU A 498 -30.07 3.04 -7.43
N GLY A 499 -29.10 3.55 -8.21
CA GLY A 499 -29.18 4.82 -8.92
C GLY A 499 -29.15 6.06 -8.01
N ARG A 500 -28.88 5.91 -6.72
CA ARG A 500 -28.80 7.03 -5.74
C ARG A 500 -27.36 7.31 -5.34
N ALA A 501 -27.10 8.55 -4.95
CA ALA A 501 -25.85 8.97 -4.31
C ALA A 501 -25.83 8.46 -2.87
N SER A 502 -25.27 7.30 -2.64
CA SER A 502 -25.41 6.58 -1.38
C SER A 502 -24.14 5.79 -0.96
N ALA A 503 -22.97 6.23 -1.37
CA ALA A 503 -21.71 5.58 -0.99
C ALA A 503 -21.55 5.42 0.55
N PRO A 504 -21.86 6.42 1.40
CA PRO A 504 -21.84 6.24 2.86
C PRO A 504 -22.81 5.17 3.37
N GLN A 505 -23.98 5.03 2.74
CA GLN A 505 -24.97 4.01 3.09
C GLN A 505 -24.50 2.61 2.66
N VAL A 506 -23.90 2.48 1.47
CA VAL A 506 -23.27 1.22 1.02
C VAL A 506 -22.20 0.78 2.02
N PHE A 507 -21.33 1.71 2.46
CA PHE A 507 -20.35 1.42 3.50
C PHE A 507 -21.00 0.94 4.80
N ALA A 508 -22.04 1.62 5.28
CA ALA A 508 -22.73 1.26 6.51
C ALA A 508 -23.35 -0.14 6.44
N GLU A 509 -23.96 -0.51 5.30
CA GLU A 509 -24.55 -1.83 5.09
C GLU A 509 -23.48 -2.93 5.03
N LEU A 510 -22.38 -2.71 4.31
CA LEU A 510 -21.24 -3.64 4.29
C LEU A 510 -20.65 -3.80 5.69
N GLN A 511 -20.41 -2.70 6.41
CA GLN A 511 -19.87 -2.75 7.76
C GLN A 511 -20.81 -3.52 8.71
N ARG A 512 -22.13 -3.32 8.59
CA ARG A 512 -23.14 -4.05 9.40
C ARG A 512 -23.09 -5.55 9.15
N LEU A 513 -23.04 -5.97 7.88
CA LEU A 513 -22.96 -7.38 7.50
C LEU A 513 -21.68 -8.01 8.04
N LEU A 514 -20.54 -7.36 7.81
CA LEU A 514 -19.23 -7.86 8.22
C LEU A 514 -19.07 -7.99 9.76
N ARG A 515 -19.81 -7.17 10.52
CA ARG A 515 -19.87 -7.28 12.00
C ARG A 515 -20.79 -8.39 12.48
N SER A 516 -21.91 -8.62 11.78
CA SER A 516 -22.89 -9.62 12.20
C SER A 516 -22.41 -11.05 11.99
N GLU A 517 -21.51 -11.27 11.02
CA GLU A 517 -21.02 -12.59 10.64
C GLU A 517 -19.48 -12.56 10.46
N PRO A 518 -18.69 -12.44 11.55
CA PRO A 518 -17.23 -12.34 11.46
C PRO A 518 -16.61 -13.59 10.80
N GLY A 519 -15.65 -13.38 9.90
CA GLY A 519 -14.91 -14.47 9.26
C GLY A 519 -15.67 -15.27 8.19
N GLN A 520 -16.90 -14.85 7.84
CA GLN A 520 -17.72 -15.53 6.81
C GLN A 520 -17.79 -14.77 5.48
N HIS A 521 -16.84 -13.87 5.25
CA HIS A 521 -16.84 -13.00 4.09
C HIS A 521 -15.44 -12.78 3.55
N GLU A 522 -15.34 -12.71 2.23
CA GLU A 522 -14.19 -12.19 1.50
C GLU A 522 -14.62 -10.89 0.83
N LEU A 523 -13.78 -9.86 0.91
CA LEU A 523 -14.09 -8.55 0.34
C LEU A 523 -12.94 -8.05 -0.51
N GLY A 524 -13.23 -7.51 -1.69
CA GLY A 524 -12.26 -6.88 -2.56
C GLY A 524 -12.79 -5.61 -3.18
N ILE A 525 -11.89 -4.67 -3.46
CA ILE A 525 -12.21 -3.42 -4.16
C ILE A 525 -11.21 -3.23 -5.29
N LEU A 526 -11.71 -2.88 -6.46
CA LEU A 526 -10.92 -2.56 -7.65
C LEU A 526 -11.33 -1.19 -8.15
N SER A 527 -10.37 -0.27 -8.29
CA SER A 527 -10.56 1.01 -8.94
C SER A 527 -9.98 1.00 -10.35
N PHE A 528 -10.61 1.72 -11.28
CA PHE A 528 -10.14 1.92 -12.64
C PHE A 528 -10.68 3.23 -13.21
N TYR A 529 -10.04 3.73 -14.27
CA TYR A 529 -10.39 5.00 -14.87
C TYR A 529 -11.00 4.81 -16.26
N THR A 530 -11.99 5.65 -16.57
CA THR A 530 -12.68 5.66 -17.86
C THR A 530 -12.61 7.05 -18.51
N ALA A 531 -12.53 7.10 -19.83
CA ALA A 531 -12.49 8.34 -20.62
C ALA A 531 -13.33 8.22 -21.90
N PRO A 532 -13.71 9.34 -22.51
CA PRO A 532 -14.39 9.40 -23.79
C PRO A 532 -13.67 8.68 -24.93
#